data_4b627e5aaacd328805cad0d223ee0f8c
#
_entry.id   4b627e5aaacd328805cad0d223ee0f8c
#
_cell.length_a   1.000
_cell.length_b   1.000
_cell.length_c   1.000
_cell.angle_alpha   90.00
_cell.angle_beta   90.00
_cell.angle_gamma   90.00
#
_symmetry.space_group_name_H-M   'P 1'
#
loop_
_entity.id
_entity.type
_entity.pdbx_description
1 polymer ?
#
loop_
_entity_poly.entity_id
_entity_poly.type
_entity_poly.pdbx_seq_one_letter_code
_entity_poly.pdbx_strand_id
1 'polypeptide(L)'
;MVEACWDDNNNKWRTLIKRFGQEKEMGEDYTVTSDFLVSAVGQLNTPKYPQITGLEAFEGKTMHSARWDWDYNIQGKRVGIIGTGATAAQIIPEIAQHTSQLTVFQRTPAWVMPRHDKPISKTRQAMYRYVPFARRRYRAKLMDFRESVFEASVLPQSARHSHIANVSRSHMLTQLPSCASTKLRAALTPKYPFSCKRIIVSDDFYPTLLHDNVKLETSPISEVTPTGIKMADGTHHDLDLLILATGFRATEFLNTIRLYGTGGQSLSDTWAKGASAYLGMTVENFPNFGILYGPNTNLAYNSEILQIEAQSLYVTRLISAVLTQKRQGNTLRIQPKPEVVANYNDEIQSRLSQSTFADPGCTSWFKDEHGRITTNWCGSAVEYQKRTCYLDWSDYVILGSGAKEVEKRGVERWRRRVEETWVSDRMLGICAAAAVMAAITGWVAWAH
;
A
#
# COMPACT_ATOMS: atom_id res chain seq x y z
N MET A 1 -11.76 7.99 -16.27
CA MET A 1 -10.84 7.73 -17.41
C MET A 1 -10.92 6.26 -17.77
N VAL A 2 -11.12 5.97 -19.04
CA VAL A 2 -11.21 4.58 -19.54
C VAL A 2 -10.09 4.26 -20.54
N GLU A 3 -9.56 5.29 -21.19
CA GLU A 3 -8.49 5.15 -22.18
C GLU A 3 -7.64 6.41 -22.22
N ALA A 4 -6.35 6.25 -22.48
CA ALA A 4 -5.47 7.36 -22.84
C ALA A 4 -4.47 6.89 -23.90
N CYS A 5 -4.32 7.70 -24.95
CA CYS A 5 -3.42 7.44 -26.07
C CYS A 5 -2.43 8.59 -26.22
N TRP A 6 -1.15 8.25 -26.38
CA TRP A 6 -0.15 9.21 -26.78
C TRP A 6 -0.30 9.56 -28.27
N ASP A 7 -0.32 10.83 -28.58
CA ASP A 7 -0.35 11.36 -29.93
C ASP A 7 1.07 11.76 -30.33
N ASP A 8 1.73 10.93 -31.13
CA ASP A 8 3.11 11.15 -31.58
C ASP A 8 3.28 12.42 -32.43
N ASN A 9 2.24 12.85 -33.15
CA ASN A 9 2.29 14.01 -34.01
C ASN A 9 2.22 15.32 -33.23
N ASN A 10 1.37 15.34 -32.19
CA ASN A 10 1.11 16.53 -31.39
C ASN A 10 1.91 16.56 -30.06
N ASN A 11 2.61 15.48 -29.72
CA ASN A 11 3.31 15.28 -28.45
C ASN A 11 2.40 15.51 -27.23
N LYS A 12 1.23 14.89 -27.22
CA LYS A 12 0.21 15.06 -26.17
C LYS A 12 -0.51 13.76 -25.88
N TRP A 13 -0.99 13.65 -24.66
CA TRP A 13 -1.94 12.62 -24.26
C TRP A 13 -3.36 13.02 -24.64
N ARG A 14 -4.10 12.10 -25.24
CA ARG A 14 -5.55 12.19 -25.47
C ARG A 14 -6.24 11.20 -24.56
N THR A 15 -7.00 11.70 -23.60
CA THR A 15 -7.59 10.90 -22.52
C THR A 15 -9.10 10.91 -22.63
N LEU A 16 -9.71 9.75 -22.82
CA LEU A 16 -11.16 9.56 -22.87
C LEU A 16 -11.71 9.40 -21.45
N ILE A 17 -12.60 10.29 -21.07
CA ILE A 17 -13.32 10.29 -19.81
C ILE A 17 -14.75 9.84 -20.05
N LYS A 18 -15.12 8.69 -19.46
CA LYS A 18 -16.52 8.25 -19.40
C LYS A 18 -17.16 8.70 -18.10
N ARG A 19 -18.37 9.16 -18.17
CA ARG A 19 -19.20 9.49 -17.02
C ARG A 19 -20.04 8.28 -16.63
N PHE A 20 -20.08 7.95 -15.35
CA PHE A 20 -20.91 6.90 -14.81
C PHE A 20 -21.83 7.51 -13.75
N GLY A 21 -23.15 7.35 -13.91
CA GLY A 21 -24.16 7.82 -12.97
C GLY A 21 -25.58 7.58 -13.50
N GLN A 22 -26.56 7.57 -12.61
CA GLN A 22 -27.98 7.40 -12.97
C GLN A 22 -28.65 8.71 -13.41
N GLU A 23 -28.00 9.85 -13.23
CA GLU A 23 -28.56 11.15 -13.61
C GLU A 23 -28.40 11.38 -15.11
N LYS A 24 -29.52 11.40 -15.82
CA LYS A 24 -29.63 11.69 -17.26
C LYS A 24 -29.07 13.08 -17.67
N GLU A 25 -28.76 13.93 -16.69
CA GLU A 25 -28.21 15.29 -16.90
C GLU A 25 -26.69 15.33 -17.00
N MET A 26 -25.97 14.23 -16.72
CA MET A 26 -24.52 14.17 -16.93
C MET A 26 -24.25 13.95 -18.42
N GLY A 27 -23.79 15.00 -19.09
CA GLY A 27 -23.50 15.02 -20.52
C GLY A 27 -22.59 13.90 -21.04
N GLU A 28 -22.31 13.93 -22.35
CA GLU A 28 -21.57 12.91 -23.11
C GLU A 28 -20.15 12.65 -22.60
N ASP A 29 -19.58 11.49 -22.99
CA ASP A 29 -18.16 11.19 -22.86
C ASP A 29 -17.34 12.31 -23.51
N TYR A 30 -16.20 12.66 -22.92
CA TYR A 30 -15.37 13.73 -23.47
C TYR A 30 -13.88 13.37 -23.44
N THR A 31 -13.12 14.02 -24.32
CA THR A 31 -11.67 13.84 -24.41
C THR A 31 -10.94 15.05 -23.82
N VAL A 32 -9.95 14.77 -22.96
CA VAL A 32 -9.01 15.76 -22.44
C VAL A 32 -7.67 15.59 -23.12
N THR A 33 -7.08 16.70 -23.58
CA THR A 33 -5.73 16.72 -24.14
C THR A 33 -4.77 17.34 -23.12
N SER A 34 -3.64 16.67 -22.83
CA SER A 34 -2.65 17.13 -21.87
C SER A 34 -1.22 16.93 -22.35
N ASP A 35 -0.29 17.76 -21.87
CA ASP A 35 1.14 17.68 -22.19
C ASP A 35 1.84 16.60 -21.34
N PHE A 36 1.27 16.27 -20.19
CA PHE A 36 1.76 15.24 -19.29
C PHE A 36 0.56 14.54 -18.65
N LEU A 37 0.64 13.22 -18.48
CA LEU A 37 -0.38 12.41 -17.83
C LEU A 37 0.19 11.80 -16.54
N VAL A 38 -0.51 11.97 -15.41
CA VAL A 38 -0.13 11.34 -14.14
C VAL A 38 -1.25 10.42 -13.67
N SER A 39 -0.91 9.16 -13.42
CA SER A 39 -1.81 8.21 -12.79
C SER A 39 -1.54 8.15 -11.27
N ALA A 40 -2.58 8.39 -10.47
CA ALA A 40 -2.55 8.30 -9.02
C ALA A 40 -3.70 7.44 -8.47
N VAL A 41 -4.15 6.45 -9.26
CA VAL A 41 -5.34 5.62 -8.95
C VAL A 41 -5.06 4.52 -7.93
N GLY A 42 -3.78 4.27 -7.60
CA GLY A 42 -3.36 3.19 -6.68
C GLY A 42 -3.49 1.80 -7.29
N GLN A 43 -3.23 0.78 -6.47
CA GLN A 43 -3.20 -0.63 -6.90
C GLN A 43 -4.33 -1.48 -6.29
N LEU A 44 -5.06 -1.00 -5.27
CA LEU A 44 -6.11 -1.74 -4.59
C LEU A 44 -7.49 -1.19 -5.01
N ASN A 45 -7.87 -1.38 -6.26
CA ASN A 45 -9.13 -0.89 -6.80
C ASN A 45 -10.02 -1.99 -7.39
N THR A 46 -9.45 -2.90 -8.18
CA THR A 46 -10.21 -3.96 -8.85
C THR A 46 -10.39 -5.14 -7.92
N PRO A 47 -11.66 -5.50 -7.56
CA PRO A 47 -11.93 -6.66 -6.71
C PRO A 47 -11.42 -7.97 -7.32
N LYS A 48 -10.92 -8.86 -6.46
CA LYS A 48 -10.60 -10.24 -6.84
C LYS A 48 -11.68 -11.16 -6.30
N TYR A 49 -12.53 -11.66 -7.19
CA TYR A 49 -13.55 -12.64 -6.85
C TYR A 49 -12.92 -14.03 -6.74
N PRO A 50 -13.33 -14.85 -5.75
CA PRO A 50 -12.81 -16.19 -5.60
C PRO A 50 -13.44 -17.13 -6.64
N GLN A 51 -12.65 -18.11 -7.09
CA GLN A 51 -13.17 -19.19 -7.92
C GLN A 51 -13.70 -20.31 -6.99
N ILE A 52 -14.95 -20.21 -6.60
CA ILE A 52 -15.64 -21.19 -5.76
C ILE A 52 -16.85 -21.71 -6.55
N THR A 53 -16.96 -23.02 -6.68
CA THR A 53 -18.08 -23.67 -7.37
C THR A 53 -19.40 -23.21 -6.75
N GLY A 54 -20.37 -22.84 -7.58
CA GLY A 54 -21.71 -22.46 -7.17
C GLY A 54 -21.85 -21.04 -6.60
N LEU A 55 -20.81 -20.19 -6.62
CA LEU A 55 -20.89 -18.82 -6.09
C LEU A 55 -22.04 -18.01 -6.68
N GLU A 56 -22.33 -18.22 -7.96
CA GLU A 56 -23.39 -17.51 -8.69
C GLU A 56 -24.80 -18.12 -8.43
N ALA A 57 -24.85 -19.30 -7.82
CA ALA A 57 -26.12 -19.95 -7.47
C ALA A 57 -26.68 -19.48 -6.12
N PHE A 58 -25.92 -18.69 -5.36
CA PHE A 58 -26.37 -18.19 -4.07
C PHE A 58 -27.56 -17.23 -4.20
N GLU A 59 -28.67 -17.57 -3.61
CA GLU A 59 -29.92 -16.79 -3.68
C GLU A 59 -29.94 -15.62 -2.68
N GLY A 60 -29.10 -15.65 -1.65
CA GLY A 60 -28.92 -14.55 -0.72
C GLY A 60 -28.13 -13.40 -1.34
N LYS A 61 -27.91 -12.33 -0.57
CA LYS A 61 -27.11 -11.20 -1.01
C LYS A 61 -25.62 -11.55 -1.04
N THR A 62 -24.94 -11.29 -2.17
CA THR A 62 -23.46 -11.34 -2.24
C THR A 62 -22.92 -9.93 -2.44
N MET A 63 -21.88 -9.54 -1.69
CA MET A 63 -21.14 -8.31 -1.90
C MET A 63 -19.64 -8.49 -1.69
N HIS A 64 -18.85 -7.80 -2.50
CA HIS A 64 -17.41 -7.71 -2.26
C HIS A 64 -17.12 -6.54 -1.32
N SER A 65 -16.16 -6.68 -0.41
CA SER A 65 -15.79 -5.65 0.57
C SER A 65 -15.43 -4.27 -0.06
N ALA A 66 -14.98 -4.26 -1.32
CA ALA A 66 -14.70 -3.04 -2.09
C ALA A 66 -15.92 -2.51 -2.89
N ARG A 67 -17.04 -3.20 -2.83
CA ARG A 67 -18.32 -2.85 -3.50
C ARG A 67 -19.45 -3.08 -2.50
N TRP A 68 -19.35 -2.35 -1.39
CA TRP A 68 -20.28 -2.45 -0.28
C TRP A 68 -21.63 -1.83 -0.67
N ASP A 69 -22.71 -2.57 -0.40
CA ASP A 69 -24.07 -2.07 -0.55
C ASP A 69 -24.51 -1.47 0.79
N TRP A 70 -24.52 -0.14 0.86
CA TRP A 70 -24.85 0.60 2.07
C TRP A 70 -26.35 0.57 2.39
N ASP A 71 -27.20 0.24 1.43
CA ASP A 71 -28.66 0.18 1.60
C ASP A 71 -29.11 -1.19 2.12
N TYR A 72 -28.21 -2.19 2.12
CA TYR A 72 -28.53 -3.52 2.61
C TYR A 72 -28.47 -3.59 4.14
N ASN A 73 -29.63 -3.89 4.77
CA ASN A 73 -29.71 -4.04 6.22
C ASN A 73 -29.20 -5.41 6.68
N ILE A 74 -28.10 -5.41 7.43
CA ILE A 74 -27.46 -6.62 7.99
C ILE A 74 -28.01 -7.02 9.37
N GLN A 75 -28.88 -6.21 9.98
CA GLN A 75 -29.38 -6.43 11.34
C GLN A 75 -30.12 -7.77 11.44
N GLY A 76 -29.69 -8.61 12.37
CA GLY A 76 -30.28 -9.93 12.63
C GLY A 76 -30.09 -10.98 11.53
N LYS A 77 -29.23 -10.71 10.51
CA LYS A 77 -28.95 -11.63 9.42
C LYS A 77 -27.89 -12.68 9.80
N ARG A 78 -27.94 -13.82 9.14
CA ARG A 78 -26.86 -14.84 9.13
C ARG A 78 -25.87 -14.43 8.06
N VAL A 79 -24.68 -14.02 8.48
CA VAL A 79 -23.65 -13.47 7.58
C VAL A 79 -22.46 -14.38 7.49
N GLY A 80 -22.03 -14.68 6.27
CA GLY A 80 -20.76 -15.35 5.98
C GLY A 80 -19.74 -14.34 5.46
N ILE A 81 -18.49 -14.39 5.96
CA ILE A 81 -17.39 -13.61 5.41
C ILE A 81 -16.24 -14.52 4.97
N ILE A 82 -15.87 -14.47 3.69
CA ILE A 82 -14.76 -15.24 3.13
C ILE A 82 -13.47 -14.41 3.18
N GLY A 83 -12.53 -14.89 4.00
CA GLY A 83 -11.21 -14.25 4.18
C GLY A 83 -11.00 -13.67 5.58
N THR A 84 -9.73 -13.65 5.99
CA THR A 84 -9.26 -13.12 7.28
C THR A 84 -8.08 -12.15 7.08
N GLY A 85 -8.03 -11.48 5.93
CA GLY A 85 -7.05 -10.44 5.64
C GLY A 85 -7.36 -9.11 6.34
N ALA A 86 -6.56 -8.08 6.03
CA ALA A 86 -6.68 -6.77 6.69
C ALA A 86 -8.08 -6.13 6.58
N THR A 87 -8.78 -6.34 5.46
CA THR A 87 -10.14 -5.85 5.27
C THR A 87 -11.13 -6.60 6.16
N ALA A 88 -11.07 -7.94 6.18
CA ALA A 88 -11.96 -8.75 7.02
C ALA A 88 -11.74 -8.45 8.50
N ALA A 89 -10.48 -8.29 8.94
CA ALA A 89 -10.16 -7.98 10.34
C ALA A 89 -10.72 -6.61 10.81
N GLN A 90 -11.05 -5.71 9.89
CA GLN A 90 -11.74 -4.45 10.19
C GLN A 90 -13.27 -4.62 10.14
N ILE A 91 -13.78 -5.40 9.19
CA ILE A 91 -15.23 -5.60 9.03
C ILE A 91 -15.80 -6.46 10.16
N ILE A 92 -15.15 -7.58 10.51
CA ILE A 92 -15.64 -8.56 11.47
C ILE A 92 -16.04 -7.93 12.81
N PRO A 93 -15.22 -7.10 13.47
CA PRO A 93 -15.60 -6.46 14.73
C PRO A 93 -16.81 -5.53 14.61
N GLU A 94 -16.91 -4.81 13.49
CA GLU A 94 -17.99 -3.86 13.26
C GLU A 94 -19.36 -4.54 13.06
N ILE A 95 -19.38 -5.65 12.28
CA ILE A 95 -20.65 -6.29 11.92
C ILE A 95 -21.10 -7.34 12.94
N ALA A 96 -20.20 -7.89 13.76
CA ALA A 96 -20.52 -8.97 14.69
C ALA A 96 -21.68 -8.62 15.63
N GLN A 97 -21.74 -7.38 16.12
CA GLN A 97 -22.79 -6.90 17.03
C GLN A 97 -24.17 -6.71 16.36
N HIS A 98 -24.23 -6.69 15.03
CA HIS A 98 -25.43 -6.44 14.26
C HIS A 98 -26.05 -7.71 13.66
N THR A 99 -25.30 -8.79 13.64
CA THR A 99 -25.69 -10.05 13.00
C THR A 99 -26.26 -11.05 14.01
N SER A 100 -27.22 -11.89 13.61
CA SER A 100 -27.66 -13.01 14.45
C SER A 100 -26.61 -14.09 14.54
N GLN A 101 -25.89 -14.31 13.42
CA GLN A 101 -24.76 -15.25 13.34
C GLN A 101 -23.76 -14.71 12.31
N LEU A 102 -22.48 -14.72 12.66
CA LEU A 102 -21.38 -14.39 11.77
C LEU A 102 -20.46 -15.61 11.61
N THR A 103 -20.38 -16.16 10.41
CA THR A 103 -19.45 -17.26 10.09
C THR A 103 -18.26 -16.70 9.31
N VAL A 104 -17.06 -16.85 9.89
CA VAL A 104 -15.80 -16.40 9.31
C VAL A 104 -15.09 -17.58 8.66
N PHE A 105 -15.00 -17.61 7.34
CA PHE A 105 -14.34 -18.67 6.57
C PHE A 105 -12.86 -18.32 6.38
N GLN A 106 -12.00 -19.02 7.10
CA GLN A 106 -10.56 -18.82 7.11
C GLN A 106 -9.82 -19.92 6.34
N ARG A 107 -9.13 -19.54 5.27
CA ARG A 107 -8.20 -20.45 4.58
C ARG A 107 -6.81 -20.47 5.25
N THR A 108 -6.32 -19.31 5.64
CA THR A 108 -4.97 -19.12 6.20
C THR A 108 -5.03 -18.06 7.29
N PRO A 109 -4.55 -18.34 8.52
CA PRO A 109 -4.51 -17.32 9.58
C PRO A 109 -3.56 -16.18 9.23
N ALA A 110 -3.83 -15.00 9.77
CA ALA A 110 -3.01 -13.81 9.57
C ALA A 110 -2.12 -13.51 10.78
N TRP A 111 -0.96 -12.89 10.55
CA TRP A 111 -0.18 -12.27 11.60
C TRP A 111 -0.87 -10.98 12.06
N VAL A 112 -1.24 -10.90 13.34
CA VAL A 112 -1.92 -9.74 13.92
C VAL A 112 -1.05 -9.13 15.01
N MET A 113 -0.78 -7.84 14.90
CA MET A 113 -0.02 -7.04 15.85
C MET A 113 -0.96 -6.17 16.69
N PRO A 114 -0.62 -5.85 17.93
CA PRO A 114 -1.37 -4.90 18.74
C PRO A 114 -1.30 -3.50 18.10
N ARG A 115 -2.40 -2.77 18.20
CA ARG A 115 -2.50 -1.40 17.69
C ARG A 115 -1.67 -0.43 18.55
N HIS A 116 -1.57 -0.68 19.85
CA HIS A 116 -0.94 0.21 20.84
C HIS A 116 -1.43 1.66 20.74
N ASP A 117 -2.67 1.84 20.32
CA ASP A 117 -3.26 3.15 20.14
C ASP A 117 -3.66 3.74 21.49
N LYS A 118 -3.05 4.86 21.84
CA LYS A 118 -3.37 5.59 23.06
C LYS A 118 -3.82 7.00 22.71
N PRO A 119 -4.93 7.46 23.27
CA PRO A 119 -5.39 8.82 23.01
C PRO A 119 -4.34 9.84 23.42
N ILE A 120 -4.11 10.82 22.57
CA ILE A 120 -3.20 11.93 22.86
C ILE A 120 -3.91 12.88 23.82
N SER A 121 -3.34 13.08 25.01
CA SER A 121 -3.91 13.98 26.02
C SER A 121 -4.07 15.42 25.50
N LYS A 122 -5.04 16.15 26.01
CA LYS A 122 -5.30 17.56 25.62
C LYS A 122 -4.06 18.44 25.78
N THR A 123 -3.26 18.22 26.83
CA THR A 123 -1.99 18.95 27.07
C THR A 123 -0.98 18.66 25.96
N ARG A 124 -0.82 17.39 25.54
CA ARG A 124 0.06 17.03 24.41
C ARG A 124 -0.45 17.58 23.10
N GLN A 125 -1.77 17.59 22.87
CA GLN A 125 -2.35 18.19 21.67
C GLN A 125 -2.04 19.69 21.60
N ALA A 126 -2.18 20.43 22.71
CA ALA A 126 -1.82 21.83 22.82
C ALA A 126 -0.31 22.04 22.57
N MET A 127 0.54 21.21 23.19
CA MET A 127 1.99 21.26 22.96
C MET A 127 2.32 21.06 21.48
N TYR A 128 1.73 20.08 20.80
CA TYR A 128 1.98 19.83 19.38
C TYR A 128 1.42 20.95 18.47
N ARG A 129 0.36 21.64 18.90
CA ARG A 129 -0.24 22.76 18.17
C ARG A 129 0.65 24.02 18.25
N TYR A 130 1.15 24.34 19.45
CA TYR A 130 1.83 25.62 19.70
C TYR A 130 3.37 25.51 19.69
N VAL A 131 3.94 24.31 19.83
CA VAL A 131 5.38 24.08 19.80
C VAL A 131 5.76 23.21 18.59
N PRO A 132 6.06 23.81 17.44
CA PRO A 132 6.35 23.06 16.20
C PRO A 132 7.51 22.06 16.35
N PHE A 133 8.51 22.38 17.16
CA PHE A 133 9.64 21.49 17.45
C PHE A 133 9.19 20.19 18.12
N ALA A 134 8.30 20.25 19.12
CA ALA A 134 7.78 19.07 19.80
C ALA A 134 7.03 18.15 18.83
N ARG A 135 6.22 18.71 17.93
CA ARG A 135 5.51 17.96 16.89
C ARG A 135 6.47 17.31 15.91
N ARG A 136 7.48 18.06 15.42
CA ARG A 136 8.50 17.50 14.50
C ARG A 136 9.27 16.37 15.16
N ARG A 137 9.65 16.54 16.44
CA ARG A 137 10.34 15.50 17.21
C ARG A 137 9.50 14.24 17.37
N TYR A 138 8.22 14.39 17.67
CA TYR A 138 7.31 13.25 17.78
C TYR A 138 7.16 12.50 16.44
N ARG A 139 6.99 13.22 15.33
CA ARG A 139 6.96 12.64 13.98
C ARG A 139 8.24 11.89 13.65
N ALA A 140 9.39 12.47 13.96
CA ALA A 140 10.68 11.84 13.74
C ALA A 140 10.83 10.52 14.52
N LYS A 141 10.39 10.49 15.78
CA LYS A 141 10.38 9.25 16.59
C LYS A 141 9.45 8.18 16.00
N LEU A 142 8.29 8.57 15.48
CA LEU A 142 7.41 7.63 14.77
C LEU A 142 8.06 7.08 13.50
N MET A 143 8.76 7.93 12.75
CA MET A 143 9.51 7.52 11.57
C MET A 143 10.62 6.53 11.93
N ASP A 144 11.46 6.84 12.93
CA ASP A 144 12.54 5.97 13.40
C ASP A 144 12.00 4.59 13.84
N PHE A 145 10.88 4.60 14.57
CA PHE A 145 10.20 3.36 14.97
C PHE A 145 9.75 2.56 13.75
N ARG A 146 9.09 3.20 12.77
CA ARG A 146 8.62 2.51 11.55
C ARG A 146 9.79 2.01 10.70
N GLU A 147 10.84 2.80 10.52
CA GLU A 147 12.05 2.36 9.79
C GLU A 147 12.75 1.19 10.50
N SER A 148 12.72 1.13 11.84
CA SER A 148 13.27 -0.02 12.57
C SER A 148 12.51 -1.34 12.31
N VAL A 149 11.25 -1.26 11.82
CA VAL A 149 10.45 -2.43 11.43
C VAL A 149 10.88 -2.98 10.06
N PHE A 150 11.59 -2.19 9.24
CA PHE A 150 12.10 -2.64 7.94
C PHE A 150 12.89 -3.94 8.05
N GLU A 151 13.88 -3.97 8.92
CA GLU A 151 14.72 -5.15 9.14
C GLU A 151 13.90 -6.38 9.54
N ALA A 152 12.91 -6.20 10.41
CA ALA A 152 12.02 -7.28 10.82
C ALA A 152 11.06 -7.75 9.73
N SER A 153 10.69 -6.87 8.82
CA SER A 153 9.69 -7.16 7.78
C SER A 153 10.30 -7.72 6.51
N VAL A 154 11.50 -7.28 6.16
CA VAL A 154 12.11 -7.58 4.86
C VAL A 154 13.21 -8.63 4.98
N LEU A 155 13.98 -8.63 6.08
CA LEU A 155 15.12 -9.54 6.26
C LEU A 155 14.73 -10.79 7.08
N PRO A 156 14.56 -11.97 6.45
CA PRO A 156 13.93 -13.12 7.08
C PRO A 156 14.74 -13.74 8.24
N GLN A 157 16.04 -13.51 8.30
CA GLN A 157 16.94 -14.09 9.33
C GLN A 157 17.37 -13.10 10.40
N SER A 158 16.79 -11.90 10.45
CA SER A 158 17.17 -10.93 11.46
C SER A 158 16.65 -11.31 12.84
N ALA A 159 17.41 -11.00 13.89
CA ALA A 159 16.96 -11.17 15.28
C ALA A 159 15.66 -10.39 15.55
N ARG A 160 15.48 -9.24 14.91
CA ARG A 160 14.26 -8.43 14.98
C ARG A 160 13.06 -9.12 14.35
N HIS A 161 13.24 -9.85 13.24
CA HIS A 161 12.18 -10.64 12.62
C HIS A 161 11.58 -11.64 13.63
N SER A 162 12.42 -12.44 14.27
CA SER A 162 12.00 -13.40 15.30
C SER A 162 11.35 -12.74 16.51
N HIS A 163 11.91 -11.61 16.96
CA HIS A 163 11.38 -10.86 18.09
C HIS A 163 9.94 -10.35 17.79
N ILE A 164 9.72 -9.70 16.66
CA ILE A 164 8.40 -9.15 16.32
C ILE A 164 7.38 -10.27 16.03
N ALA A 165 7.80 -11.37 15.42
CA ALA A 165 6.94 -12.56 15.29
C ALA A 165 6.48 -13.09 16.66
N ASN A 166 7.37 -13.11 17.65
CA ASN A 166 7.00 -13.50 19.03
C ASN A 166 6.06 -12.47 19.69
N VAL A 167 6.24 -11.17 19.46
CA VAL A 167 5.29 -10.14 19.92
C VAL A 167 3.89 -10.40 19.37
N SER A 168 3.76 -10.72 18.07
CA SER A 168 2.48 -11.06 17.47
C SER A 168 1.86 -12.33 18.08
N ARG A 169 2.66 -13.38 18.33
CA ARG A 169 2.18 -14.59 19.00
C ARG A 169 1.72 -14.30 20.42
N SER A 170 2.50 -13.52 21.18
CA SER A 170 2.15 -13.13 22.54
C SER A 170 0.87 -12.29 22.55
N HIS A 171 0.68 -11.39 21.60
CA HIS A 171 -0.56 -10.63 21.45
C HIS A 171 -1.77 -11.56 21.26
N MET A 172 -1.69 -12.53 20.34
CA MET A 172 -2.75 -13.54 20.17
C MET A 172 -3.04 -14.28 21.48
N LEU A 173 -2.01 -14.74 22.16
CA LEU A 173 -2.18 -15.52 23.41
C LEU A 173 -2.77 -14.69 24.55
N THR A 174 -2.48 -13.39 24.63
CA THR A 174 -3.07 -12.51 25.65
C THR A 174 -4.51 -12.14 25.33
N GLN A 175 -4.89 -12.08 24.05
CA GLN A 175 -6.26 -11.79 23.62
C GLN A 175 -7.19 -13.01 23.71
N LEU A 176 -6.65 -14.24 23.64
CA LEU A 176 -7.39 -15.47 23.79
C LEU A 176 -7.31 -15.97 25.23
N PRO A 177 -8.44 -16.14 25.94
CA PRO A 177 -8.45 -16.60 27.31
C PRO A 177 -7.81 -17.98 27.43
N SER A 178 -7.30 -18.34 28.64
CA SER A 178 -6.63 -19.62 28.88
C SER A 178 -7.55 -20.82 28.61
N CYS A 179 -8.86 -20.65 28.75
CA CYS A 179 -9.87 -21.66 28.44
C CYS A 179 -10.18 -21.79 26.94
N ALA A 180 -9.66 -20.90 26.07
CA ALA A 180 -9.84 -21.04 24.62
C ALA A 180 -9.25 -22.37 24.14
N SER A 181 -10.01 -23.07 23.29
CA SER A 181 -9.65 -24.42 22.84
C SER A 181 -8.28 -24.43 22.14
N THR A 182 -7.52 -25.50 22.35
CA THR A 182 -6.25 -25.73 21.65
C THR A 182 -6.45 -25.71 20.13
N LYS A 183 -7.60 -26.18 19.66
CA LYS A 183 -7.99 -26.17 18.24
C LYS A 183 -8.08 -24.72 17.71
N LEU A 184 -8.71 -23.81 18.45
CA LEU A 184 -8.82 -22.40 18.05
C LEU A 184 -7.45 -21.71 17.99
N ARG A 185 -6.61 -21.92 19.01
CA ARG A 185 -5.25 -21.36 19.02
C ARG A 185 -4.41 -21.86 17.86
N ALA A 186 -4.47 -23.17 17.57
CA ALA A 186 -3.78 -23.75 16.42
C ALA A 186 -4.30 -23.19 15.09
N ALA A 187 -5.62 -23.00 14.96
CA ALA A 187 -6.25 -22.44 13.78
C ALA A 187 -5.85 -20.98 13.52
N LEU A 188 -5.56 -20.21 14.56
CA LEU A 188 -5.17 -18.79 14.49
C LEU A 188 -3.65 -18.57 14.42
N THR A 189 -2.84 -19.65 14.53
CA THR A 189 -1.37 -19.56 14.49
C THR A 189 -0.87 -19.67 13.05
N PRO A 190 -0.26 -18.62 12.47
CA PRO A 190 0.31 -18.66 11.13
C PRO A 190 1.49 -19.64 11.05
N LYS A 191 1.54 -20.43 9.97
CA LYS A 191 2.62 -21.40 9.68
C LYS A 191 3.62 -20.88 8.64
N TYR A 192 3.46 -19.67 8.18
CA TYR A 192 4.32 -18.99 7.20
C TYR A 192 5.12 -17.87 7.87
N PRO A 193 6.25 -17.42 7.28
CA PRO A 193 7.11 -16.40 7.87
C PRO A 193 6.35 -15.09 8.16
N PHE A 194 6.70 -14.45 9.27
CA PHE A 194 6.18 -13.12 9.61
C PHE A 194 6.44 -12.13 8.48
N SER A 195 5.50 -11.23 8.20
CA SER A 195 5.59 -10.19 7.17
C SER A 195 5.58 -10.65 5.70
N CYS A 196 5.59 -11.95 5.39
CA CYS A 196 5.47 -12.38 3.99
C CYS A 196 4.10 -12.06 3.35
N LYS A 197 3.09 -11.80 4.19
CA LYS A 197 1.82 -11.16 3.85
C LYS A 197 1.66 -9.86 4.63
N ARG A 198 0.76 -8.98 4.19
CA ARG A 198 0.41 -7.78 4.94
C ARG A 198 0.07 -8.10 6.39
N ILE A 199 0.82 -7.52 7.32
CA ILE A 199 0.57 -7.64 8.75
C ILE A 199 -0.71 -6.87 9.09
N ILE A 200 -1.57 -7.48 9.88
CA ILE A 200 -2.77 -6.84 10.42
C ILE A 200 -2.41 -6.16 11.72
N VAL A 201 -2.99 -4.99 11.97
CA VAL A 201 -2.89 -4.27 13.24
C VAL A 201 -4.31 -4.14 13.79
N SER A 202 -4.62 -4.89 14.87
CA SER A 202 -5.96 -4.91 15.47
C SER A 202 -5.90 -5.38 16.91
N ASP A 203 -6.65 -4.71 17.79
CA ASP A 203 -6.89 -5.12 19.17
C ASP A 203 -8.26 -5.80 19.34
N ASP A 204 -9.11 -5.73 18.30
CA ASP A 204 -10.52 -6.14 18.35
C ASP A 204 -10.79 -7.47 17.65
N PHE A 205 -9.91 -7.89 16.71
CA PHE A 205 -10.13 -9.06 15.88
C PHE A 205 -10.25 -10.36 16.67
N TYR A 206 -9.29 -10.66 17.54
CA TYR A 206 -9.30 -11.89 18.32
C TYR A 206 -10.45 -11.91 19.37
N PRO A 207 -10.70 -10.85 20.15
CA PRO A 207 -11.84 -10.80 21.05
C PRO A 207 -13.18 -11.04 20.35
N THR A 208 -13.37 -10.48 19.14
CA THR A 208 -14.62 -10.67 18.39
C THR A 208 -14.85 -12.13 17.99
N LEU A 209 -13.79 -12.89 17.71
CA LEU A 209 -13.93 -14.33 17.40
C LEU A 209 -14.39 -15.18 18.59
N LEU A 210 -14.47 -14.60 19.79
CA LEU A 210 -14.94 -15.25 21.02
C LEU A 210 -16.41 -14.95 21.33
N HIS A 211 -17.09 -14.10 20.53
CA HIS A 211 -18.51 -13.82 20.74
C HIS A 211 -19.33 -15.05 20.40
N ASP A 212 -20.40 -15.29 21.15
CA ASP A 212 -21.27 -16.48 21.02
C ASP A 212 -21.89 -16.62 19.62
N ASN A 213 -22.15 -15.48 18.97
CA ASN A 213 -22.71 -15.44 17.61
C ASN A 213 -21.67 -15.48 16.49
N VAL A 214 -20.36 -15.59 16.82
CA VAL A 214 -19.27 -15.63 15.82
C VAL A 214 -18.65 -17.02 15.76
N LYS A 215 -18.61 -17.60 14.57
CA LYS A 215 -18.02 -18.91 14.31
C LYS A 215 -16.85 -18.80 13.34
N LEU A 216 -15.70 -19.38 13.71
CA LEU A 216 -14.55 -19.49 12.82
C LEU A 216 -14.56 -20.88 12.15
N GLU A 217 -14.66 -20.90 10.82
CA GLU A 217 -14.55 -22.11 10.00
C GLU A 217 -13.22 -22.17 9.26
N THR A 218 -12.56 -23.30 9.37
CA THR A 218 -11.22 -23.52 8.80
C THR A 218 -11.16 -24.73 7.85
N SER A 219 -12.25 -25.50 7.76
CA SER A 219 -12.40 -26.51 6.72
C SER A 219 -12.43 -25.85 5.34
N PRO A 220 -11.91 -26.46 4.28
CA PRO A 220 -12.03 -25.91 2.93
C PRO A 220 -13.51 -25.78 2.51
N ILE A 221 -13.83 -24.70 1.82
CA ILE A 221 -15.14 -24.54 1.17
C ILE A 221 -15.21 -25.53 0.00
N SER A 222 -16.22 -26.39 -0.03
CA SER A 222 -16.48 -27.30 -1.14
C SER A 222 -17.24 -26.59 -2.26
N GLU A 223 -18.36 -25.97 -1.90
CA GLU A 223 -19.22 -25.26 -2.84
C GLU A 223 -20.08 -24.21 -2.13
N VAL A 224 -20.54 -23.25 -2.88
CA VAL A 224 -21.64 -22.36 -2.49
C VAL A 224 -22.94 -22.95 -3.01
N THR A 225 -23.94 -23.03 -2.16
CA THR A 225 -25.30 -23.54 -2.49
C THR A 225 -26.27 -22.37 -2.58
N PRO A 226 -27.50 -22.57 -3.07
CA PRO A 226 -28.51 -21.52 -3.07
C PRO A 226 -28.75 -20.90 -1.68
N THR A 227 -28.63 -21.67 -0.59
CA THR A 227 -28.94 -21.23 0.77
C THR A 227 -27.72 -20.93 1.63
N GLY A 228 -26.47 -21.15 1.14
CA GLY A 228 -25.29 -20.92 1.97
C GLY A 228 -24.00 -21.55 1.44
N ILE A 229 -23.16 -22.00 2.38
CA ILE A 229 -21.85 -22.59 2.06
C ILE A 229 -21.76 -24.01 2.62
N LYS A 230 -21.32 -24.95 1.78
CA LYS A 230 -21.00 -26.32 2.15
C LYS A 230 -19.48 -26.48 2.25
N MET A 231 -19.05 -27.04 3.36
CA MET A 231 -17.65 -27.32 3.65
C MET A 231 -17.25 -28.70 3.19
N ALA A 232 -15.94 -28.95 3.04
CA ALA A 232 -15.41 -30.25 2.62
C ALA A 232 -15.66 -31.40 3.64
N ASP A 233 -15.89 -31.06 4.91
CA ASP A 233 -16.26 -32.01 5.96
C ASP A 233 -17.77 -32.34 5.99
N GLY A 234 -18.54 -31.80 5.03
CA GLY A 234 -19.98 -31.98 4.91
C GLY A 234 -20.83 -30.98 5.71
N THR A 235 -20.23 -30.18 6.55
CA THR A 235 -20.96 -29.12 7.29
C THR A 235 -21.56 -28.10 6.33
N HIS A 236 -22.82 -27.70 6.58
CA HIS A 236 -23.50 -26.64 5.83
C HIS A 236 -23.80 -25.43 6.72
N HIS A 237 -23.58 -24.23 6.20
CA HIS A 237 -23.87 -22.97 6.86
C HIS A 237 -24.90 -22.21 6.03
N ASP A 238 -26.11 -22.08 6.57
CA ASP A 238 -27.13 -21.25 5.96
C ASP A 238 -26.81 -19.78 6.16
N LEU A 239 -26.93 -18.98 5.09
CA LEU A 239 -26.55 -17.57 5.06
C LEU A 239 -27.63 -16.73 4.36
N ASP A 240 -27.81 -15.53 4.83
CA ASP A 240 -28.64 -14.51 4.18
C ASP A 240 -27.76 -13.51 3.39
N LEU A 241 -26.49 -13.35 3.81
CA LEU A 241 -25.49 -12.49 3.19
C LEU A 241 -24.15 -13.17 3.12
N LEU A 242 -23.48 -13.09 1.97
CA LEU A 242 -22.11 -13.51 1.75
C LEU A 242 -21.20 -12.32 1.43
N ILE A 243 -20.24 -12.03 2.29
CA ILE A 243 -19.25 -10.96 2.13
C ILE A 243 -17.95 -11.57 1.61
N LEU A 244 -17.50 -11.11 0.45
CA LEU A 244 -16.24 -11.49 -0.16
C LEU A 244 -15.14 -10.51 0.26
N ALA A 245 -14.36 -10.86 1.29
CA ALA A 245 -13.16 -10.14 1.71
C ALA A 245 -11.90 -10.75 1.07
N THR A 246 -11.99 -11.06 -0.22
CA THR A 246 -11.03 -11.88 -0.98
C THR A 246 -9.93 -11.05 -1.66
N GLY A 247 -9.93 -9.73 -1.42
CA GLY A 247 -8.86 -8.81 -1.83
C GLY A 247 -9.00 -8.29 -3.25
N PHE A 248 -7.86 -7.90 -3.84
CA PHE A 248 -7.79 -7.14 -5.08
C PHE A 248 -6.83 -7.78 -6.08
N ARG A 249 -6.97 -7.44 -7.36
CA ARG A 249 -6.01 -7.73 -8.43
C ARG A 249 -4.84 -6.75 -8.38
N ALA A 250 -4.11 -6.77 -7.27
CA ALA A 250 -3.12 -5.74 -6.92
C ALA A 250 -1.88 -5.72 -7.83
N THR A 251 -1.56 -6.84 -8.48
CA THR A 251 -0.42 -6.97 -9.40
C THR A 251 -0.75 -6.52 -10.82
N GLU A 252 -2.04 -6.34 -11.11
CA GLU A 252 -2.55 -5.87 -12.40
C GLU A 252 -2.69 -4.33 -12.37
N PHE A 253 -1.56 -3.62 -12.33
CA PHE A 253 -1.56 -2.15 -12.29
C PHE A 253 -2.30 -1.57 -13.50
N LEU A 254 -3.18 -0.60 -13.26
CA LEU A 254 -3.91 0.16 -14.29
C LEU A 254 -4.78 -0.70 -15.22
N ASN A 255 -5.12 -1.93 -14.85
CA ASN A 255 -5.85 -2.88 -15.69
C ASN A 255 -7.25 -2.43 -16.12
N THR A 256 -7.82 -1.44 -15.45
CA THR A 256 -9.13 -0.85 -15.81
C THR A 256 -9.02 0.29 -16.80
N ILE A 257 -7.81 0.67 -17.20
CA ILE A 257 -7.52 1.81 -18.06
C ILE A 257 -6.68 1.32 -19.24
N ARG A 258 -7.16 1.52 -20.45
CA ARG A 258 -6.37 1.24 -21.66
C ARG A 258 -5.39 2.39 -21.89
N LEU A 259 -4.10 2.09 -21.82
CA LEU A 259 -3.02 3.06 -22.03
C LEU A 259 -2.20 2.65 -23.23
N TYR A 260 -2.04 3.56 -24.18
CA TYR A 260 -1.28 3.38 -25.41
C TYR A 260 -0.19 4.44 -25.52
N GLY A 261 1.05 4.02 -25.54
CA GLY A 261 2.24 4.86 -25.69
C GLY A 261 2.62 5.13 -27.14
N THR A 262 3.89 5.42 -27.38
CA THR A 262 4.47 5.69 -28.71
C THR A 262 4.17 4.54 -29.67
N GLY A 263 3.76 4.89 -30.90
CA GLY A 263 3.42 3.91 -31.93
C GLY A 263 2.21 3.05 -31.59
N GLY A 264 1.38 3.44 -30.62
CA GLY A 264 0.20 2.69 -30.21
C GLY A 264 0.51 1.47 -29.33
N GLN A 265 1.71 1.36 -28.76
CA GLN A 265 2.09 0.26 -27.88
C GLN A 265 1.22 0.23 -26.64
N SER A 266 0.61 -0.91 -26.34
CA SER A 266 -0.23 -1.08 -25.15
C SER A 266 0.62 -1.26 -23.89
N LEU A 267 0.20 -0.63 -22.77
CA LEU A 267 0.83 -0.84 -21.48
C LEU A 267 0.64 -2.27 -20.96
N SER A 268 -0.50 -2.88 -21.24
CA SER A 268 -0.75 -4.28 -20.86
C SER A 268 0.21 -5.25 -21.55
N ASP A 269 0.56 -4.99 -22.82
CA ASP A 269 1.53 -5.81 -23.55
C ASP A 269 2.95 -5.57 -23.04
N THR A 270 3.31 -4.32 -22.74
CA THR A 270 4.59 -3.96 -22.12
C THR A 270 4.76 -4.68 -20.77
N TRP A 271 3.69 -4.83 -20.01
CA TRP A 271 3.68 -5.46 -18.69
C TRP A 271 3.22 -6.93 -18.69
N ALA A 272 3.18 -7.58 -19.83
CA ALA A 272 2.75 -8.98 -19.94
C ALA A 272 3.59 -9.95 -19.07
N LYS A 273 4.85 -9.61 -18.78
CA LYS A 273 5.76 -10.36 -17.87
C LYS A 273 5.80 -9.80 -16.45
N GLY A 274 4.80 -9.04 -16.06
CA GLY A 274 4.70 -8.35 -14.77
C GLY A 274 5.01 -6.85 -14.88
N ALA A 275 4.29 -6.06 -14.09
CA ALA A 275 4.45 -4.61 -14.10
C ALA A 275 5.86 -4.18 -13.68
N SER A 276 6.44 -3.25 -14.42
CA SER A 276 7.77 -2.69 -14.20
C SER A 276 7.81 -1.22 -14.57
N ALA A 277 8.60 -0.43 -13.83
CA ALA A 277 8.77 1.00 -14.08
C ALA A 277 10.09 1.49 -13.49
N TYR A 278 10.72 2.49 -14.09
CA TYR A 278 11.89 3.14 -13.51
C TYR A 278 11.47 3.93 -12.27
N LEU A 279 12.10 3.64 -11.14
CA LEU A 279 11.77 4.18 -9.81
C LEU A 279 10.29 3.98 -9.41
N GLY A 280 9.58 3.05 -10.07
CA GLY A 280 8.14 2.86 -9.89
C GLY A 280 7.28 4.00 -10.43
N MET A 281 7.83 4.91 -11.23
CA MET A 281 7.17 6.14 -11.67
C MET A 281 7.03 6.28 -13.18
N THR A 282 8.04 5.90 -13.97
CA THR A 282 8.06 6.14 -15.41
C THR A 282 8.27 4.84 -16.18
N VAL A 283 7.64 4.75 -17.36
CA VAL A 283 7.61 3.54 -18.19
C VAL A 283 8.20 3.86 -19.56
N GLU A 284 8.99 2.94 -20.10
CA GLU A 284 9.55 3.05 -21.46
C GLU A 284 8.43 3.07 -22.50
N ASN A 285 8.63 3.81 -23.57
CA ASN A 285 7.66 4.04 -24.66
C ASN A 285 6.34 4.74 -24.24
N PHE A 286 6.28 5.28 -23.00
CA PHE A 286 5.18 6.10 -22.53
C PHE A 286 5.70 7.52 -22.19
N PRO A 287 5.87 8.39 -23.21
CA PRO A 287 6.42 9.71 -23.00
C PRO A 287 5.53 10.58 -22.12
N ASN A 288 6.13 11.44 -21.30
CA ASN A 288 5.40 12.40 -20.45
C ASN A 288 4.30 11.71 -19.63
N PHE A 289 4.59 10.51 -19.14
CA PHE A 289 3.71 9.73 -18.29
C PHE A 289 4.37 9.47 -16.93
N GLY A 290 3.61 9.65 -15.86
CA GLY A 290 4.05 9.37 -14.51
C GLY A 290 3.03 8.57 -13.72
N ILE A 291 3.51 7.72 -12.82
CA ILE A 291 2.69 6.93 -11.91
C ILE A 291 3.08 7.30 -10.49
N LEU A 292 2.09 7.55 -9.64
CA LEU A 292 2.27 7.63 -8.20
C LEU A 292 1.80 6.31 -7.58
N TYR A 293 2.62 5.75 -6.71
CA TYR A 293 2.40 4.44 -6.10
C TYR A 293 2.34 3.31 -7.15
N GLY A 294 3.30 3.33 -8.07
CA GLY A 294 3.43 2.34 -9.15
C GLY A 294 4.17 1.07 -8.72
N PRO A 295 4.63 0.25 -9.70
CA PRO A 295 5.30 -1.01 -9.44
C PRO A 295 6.50 -0.88 -8.50
N ASN A 296 6.65 -1.85 -7.59
CA ASN A 296 7.75 -1.95 -6.62
C ASN A 296 7.94 -0.72 -5.71
N THR A 297 6.85 -0.10 -5.27
CA THR A 297 6.91 1.06 -4.36
C THR A 297 6.17 0.88 -3.04
N ASN A 298 5.45 -0.24 -2.84
CA ASN A 298 4.77 -0.56 -1.59
C ASN A 298 5.76 -0.92 -0.48
N LEU A 299 5.69 -0.25 0.67
CA LEU A 299 6.59 -0.50 1.80
C LEU A 299 6.17 -1.70 2.66
N ALA A 300 4.88 -2.00 2.72
CA ALA A 300 4.27 -3.02 3.57
C ALA A 300 4.40 -2.81 5.10
N TYR A 301 5.35 -2.02 5.58
CA TYR A 301 5.65 -1.81 7.01
C TYR A 301 5.60 -0.34 7.46
N ASN A 302 5.68 0.61 6.53
CA ASN A 302 5.68 2.04 6.81
C ASN A 302 4.58 2.75 6.00
N SER A 303 4.55 4.08 6.05
CA SER A 303 3.55 4.90 5.35
C SER A 303 3.84 5.01 3.86
N GLU A 304 2.91 4.59 3.03
CA GLU A 304 2.96 4.75 1.58
C GLU A 304 2.95 6.22 1.14
N ILE A 305 2.41 7.11 1.98
CA ILE A 305 2.40 8.56 1.73
C ILE A 305 3.82 9.11 1.61
N LEU A 306 4.80 8.56 2.36
CA LEU A 306 6.20 8.96 2.26
C LEU A 306 6.78 8.70 0.86
N GLN A 307 6.41 7.55 0.27
CA GLN A 307 6.81 7.20 -1.10
C GLN A 307 6.12 8.12 -2.11
N ILE A 308 4.81 8.31 -1.97
CA ILE A 308 4.01 9.16 -2.86
C ILE A 308 4.49 10.62 -2.82
N GLU A 309 4.85 11.15 -1.65
CA GLU A 309 5.43 12.50 -1.52
C GLU A 309 6.76 12.62 -2.29
N ALA A 310 7.65 11.63 -2.15
CA ALA A 310 8.92 11.60 -2.87
C ALA A 310 8.72 11.49 -4.40
N GLN A 311 7.81 10.61 -4.82
CA GLN A 311 7.42 10.46 -6.22
C GLN A 311 6.80 11.74 -6.79
N SER A 312 5.93 12.39 -6.04
CA SER A 312 5.29 13.64 -6.47
C SER A 312 6.32 14.75 -6.72
N LEU A 313 7.34 14.87 -5.88
CA LEU A 313 8.44 15.81 -6.09
C LEU A 313 9.23 15.48 -7.38
N TYR A 314 9.54 14.21 -7.59
CA TYR A 314 10.25 13.76 -8.79
C TYR A 314 9.45 14.01 -10.07
N VAL A 315 8.20 13.54 -10.12
CA VAL A 315 7.31 13.71 -11.28
C VAL A 315 7.06 15.20 -11.56
N THR A 316 6.95 16.04 -10.53
CA THR A 316 6.82 17.50 -10.69
C THR A 316 8.01 18.11 -11.43
N ARG A 317 9.24 17.57 -11.27
CA ARG A 317 10.41 18.05 -12.03
C ARG A 317 10.29 17.72 -13.51
N LEU A 318 9.85 16.49 -13.84
CA LEU A 318 9.58 16.12 -15.23
C LEU A 318 8.50 17.02 -15.87
N ILE A 319 7.37 17.20 -15.16
CA ILE A 319 6.30 18.12 -15.60
C ILE A 319 6.82 19.54 -15.80
N SER A 320 7.61 20.05 -14.85
CA SER A 320 8.16 21.41 -14.93
C SER A 320 9.07 21.60 -16.14
N ALA A 321 9.86 20.57 -16.50
CA ALA A 321 10.68 20.63 -17.70
C ALA A 321 9.81 20.75 -18.97
N VAL A 322 8.76 19.89 -19.09
CA VAL A 322 7.83 19.92 -20.24
C VAL A 322 7.13 21.28 -20.34
N LEU A 323 6.60 21.80 -19.23
CA LEU A 323 5.87 23.07 -19.22
C LEU A 323 6.78 24.27 -19.46
N THR A 324 8.04 24.23 -19.01
CA THR A 324 9.01 25.31 -19.27
C THR A 324 9.34 25.37 -20.74
N GLN A 325 9.62 24.25 -21.38
CA GLN A 325 9.89 24.19 -22.82
C GLN A 325 8.67 24.60 -23.65
N LYS A 326 7.47 24.20 -23.24
CA LYS A 326 6.22 24.66 -23.88
C LYS A 326 6.05 26.17 -23.82
N ARG A 327 6.33 26.82 -22.69
CA ARG A 327 6.27 28.30 -22.55
C ARG A 327 7.26 29.04 -23.46
N GLN A 328 8.35 28.38 -23.82
CA GLN A 328 9.36 28.87 -24.76
C GLN A 328 9.01 28.57 -26.23
N GLY A 329 7.85 27.94 -26.48
CA GLY A 329 7.42 27.54 -27.83
C GLY A 329 8.03 26.22 -28.30
N ASN A 330 8.72 25.48 -27.41
CA ASN A 330 9.37 24.21 -27.72
C ASN A 330 8.47 23.02 -27.40
N THR A 331 8.75 21.90 -28.07
CA THR A 331 8.19 20.58 -27.73
C THR A 331 9.18 19.79 -26.87
N LEU A 332 8.68 18.94 -25.98
CA LEU A 332 9.50 18.05 -25.18
C LEU A 332 8.78 16.72 -24.91
N ARG A 333 9.44 15.61 -25.21
CA ARG A 333 9.05 14.23 -24.85
C ARG A 333 10.11 13.66 -23.94
N ILE A 334 9.70 13.08 -22.83
CA ILE A 334 10.59 12.50 -21.81
C ILE A 334 10.08 11.11 -21.49
N GLN A 335 10.91 10.09 -21.67
CA GLN A 335 10.64 8.71 -21.22
C GLN A 335 11.92 8.07 -20.72
N PRO A 336 11.89 7.11 -19.79
CA PRO A 336 13.10 6.45 -19.33
C PRO A 336 13.72 5.62 -20.46
N LYS A 337 15.03 5.47 -20.45
CA LYS A 337 15.75 4.59 -21.38
C LYS A 337 15.42 3.13 -21.07
N PRO A 338 15.22 2.26 -22.09
CA PRO A 338 14.92 0.84 -21.87
C PRO A 338 15.95 0.12 -21.00
N GLU A 339 17.25 0.37 -21.22
CA GLU A 339 18.32 -0.21 -20.45
C GLU A 339 18.35 0.25 -18.98
N VAL A 340 17.92 1.48 -18.71
CA VAL A 340 17.81 2.00 -17.34
C VAL A 340 16.63 1.33 -16.62
N VAL A 341 15.49 1.16 -17.30
CA VAL A 341 14.33 0.43 -16.77
C VAL A 341 14.71 -1.01 -16.47
N ALA A 342 15.38 -1.71 -17.40
CA ALA A 342 15.76 -3.10 -17.24
C ALA A 342 16.75 -3.27 -16.05
N ASN A 343 17.84 -2.52 -16.03
CA ASN A 343 18.86 -2.59 -14.98
C ASN A 343 18.26 -2.29 -13.58
N TYR A 344 17.39 -1.28 -13.48
CA TYR A 344 16.72 -0.95 -12.23
C TYR A 344 15.82 -2.10 -11.76
N ASN A 345 15.01 -2.68 -12.65
CA ASN A 345 14.12 -3.77 -12.27
C ASN A 345 14.88 -5.05 -11.91
N ASP A 346 15.97 -5.37 -12.59
CA ASP A 346 16.84 -6.51 -12.27
C ASP A 346 17.46 -6.35 -10.87
N GLU A 347 17.96 -5.15 -10.53
CA GLU A 347 18.43 -4.83 -9.17
C GLU A 347 17.33 -5.08 -8.14
N ILE A 348 16.12 -4.52 -8.37
CA ILE A 348 15.00 -4.64 -7.43
C ILE A 348 14.59 -6.10 -7.25
N GLN A 349 14.45 -6.88 -8.33
CA GLN A 349 14.07 -8.29 -8.25
C GLN A 349 15.16 -9.13 -7.58
N SER A 350 16.42 -8.87 -7.84
CA SER A 350 17.54 -9.52 -7.15
C SER A 350 17.49 -9.31 -5.63
N ARG A 351 17.23 -8.09 -5.19
CA ARG A 351 17.08 -7.78 -3.76
C ARG A 351 15.81 -8.39 -3.15
N LEU A 352 14.69 -8.36 -3.87
CA LEU A 352 13.42 -8.93 -3.43
C LEU A 352 13.49 -10.44 -3.30
N SER A 353 14.26 -11.14 -4.14
CA SER A 353 14.43 -12.60 -4.05
C SER A 353 15.06 -13.07 -2.73
N GLN A 354 15.78 -12.19 -2.04
CA GLN A 354 16.39 -12.43 -0.74
C GLN A 354 15.52 -11.99 0.44
N SER A 355 14.35 -11.42 0.16
CA SER A 355 13.46 -10.89 1.19
C SER A 355 12.46 -11.93 1.70
N THR A 356 11.87 -11.65 2.86
CA THR A 356 10.75 -12.43 3.41
C THR A 356 9.58 -12.55 2.41
N PHE A 357 9.42 -11.57 1.53
CA PHE A 357 8.34 -11.58 0.52
C PHE A 357 8.51 -12.70 -0.51
N ALA A 358 9.75 -13.17 -0.74
CA ALA A 358 10.04 -14.22 -1.72
C ALA A 358 9.75 -15.64 -1.23
N ASP A 359 9.48 -15.84 0.07
CA ASP A 359 9.24 -17.15 0.65
C ASP A 359 8.24 -17.99 -0.18
N PRO A 360 8.61 -19.20 -0.63
CA PRO A 360 7.75 -20.02 -1.50
C PRO A 360 6.50 -20.54 -0.79
N GLY A 361 6.53 -20.71 0.54
CA GLY A 361 5.39 -21.10 1.35
C GLY A 361 4.34 -19.97 1.54
N CYS A 362 4.60 -18.79 0.97
CA CYS A 362 3.78 -17.62 1.14
C CYS A 362 3.01 -17.25 -0.12
N THR A 363 1.72 -17.49 -0.14
CA THR A 363 0.82 -16.94 -1.16
C THR A 363 0.36 -15.55 -0.73
N SER A 364 0.83 -14.51 -1.41
CA SER A 364 0.53 -13.12 -1.10
C SER A 364 0.13 -12.35 -2.35
N TRP A 365 -0.68 -11.29 -2.18
CA TRP A 365 -1.00 -10.33 -3.25
C TRP A 365 0.21 -9.47 -3.68
N PHE A 366 1.35 -9.63 -3.01
CA PHE A 366 2.61 -9.00 -3.41
C PHE A 366 3.21 -9.62 -4.66
N LYS A 367 2.85 -10.89 -4.94
CA LYS A 367 3.35 -11.68 -6.07
C LYS A 367 2.29 -11.82 -7.15
N ASP A 368 2.73 -11.79 -8.40
CA ASP A 368 1.91 -12.21 -9.53
C ASP A 368 1.76 -13.75 -9.59
N GLU A 369 1.10 -14.25 -10.60
CA GLU A 369 0.88 -15.69 -10.81
C GLU A 369 2.17 -16.49 -11.08
N HIS A 370 3.23 -15.81 -11.53
CA HIS A 370 4.55 -16.39 -11.79
C HIS A 370 5.48 -16.30 -10.57
N GLY A 371 5.01 -15.73 -9.45
CA GLY A 371 5.78 -15.55 -8.23
C GLY A 371 6.69 -14.32 -8.22
N ARG A 372 6.67 -13.48 -9.26
CA ARG A 372 7.40 -12.21 -9.31
C ARG A 372 6.77 -11.20 -8.36
N ILE A 373 7.60 -10.49 -7.59
CA ILE A 373 7.15 -9.47 -6.65
C ILE A 373 7.06 -8.13 -7.38
N THR A 374 5.86 -7.73 -7.78
CA THR A 374 5.63 -6.52 -8.57
C THR A 374 5.18 -5.33 -7.75
N THR A 375 4.77 -5.53 -6.50
CA THR A 375 4.19 -4.46 -5.68
C THR A 375 5.19 -3.83 -4.71
N ASN A 376 6.02 -4.65 -4.02
CA ASN A 376 6.82 -4.19 -2.90
C ASN A 376 8.16 -3.57 -3.30
N TRP A 377 8.54 -2.53 -2.54
CA TRP A 377 9.89 -2.00 -2.52
C TRP A 377 10.83 -2.90 -1.70
N CYS A 378 12.08 -3.02 -2.12
CA CYS A 378 13.06 -3.90 -1.52
C CYS A 378 13.91 -3.27 -0.40
N GLY A 379 13.78 -1.97 -0.17
CA GLY A 379 14.59 -1.19 0.75
C GLY A 379 13.76 -0.44 1.81
N SER A 380 14.41 0.44 2.55
CA SER A 380 13.75 1.30 3.51
C SER A 380 13.09 2.51 2.83
N ALA A 381 12.15 3.19 3.53
CA ALA A 381 11.54 4.43 3.02
C ALA A 381 12.59 5.54 2.85
N VAL A 382 13.54 5.60 3.77
CA VAL A 382 14.68 6.53 3.70
C VAL A 382 15.54 6.28 2.47
N GLU A 383 15.83 5.02 2.15
CA GLU A 383 16.58 4.64 0.94
C GLU A 383 15.85 5.10 -0.32
N TYR A 384 14.54 4.84 -0.42
CA TYR A 384 13.76 5.28 -1.57
C TYR A 384 13.78 6.79 -1.73
N GLN A 385 13.58 7.55 -0.64
CA GLN A 385 13.66 9.00 -0.67
C GLN A 385 15.05 9.51 -1.12
N LYS A 386 16.14 8.81 -0.75
CA LYS A 386 17.49 9.13 -1.22
C LYS A 386 17.65 8.87 -2.71
N ARG A 387 17.05 7.79 -3.24
CA ARG A 387 17.07 7.48 -4.68
C ARG A 387 16.23 8.46 -5.51
N THR A 388 15.19 9.04 -4.92
CA THR A 388 14.24 9.91 -5.61
C THR A 388 14.41 11.39 -5.30
N CYS A 389 15.48 11.81 -4.60
CA CYS A 389 15.79 13.21 -4.35
C CYS A 389 16.76 13.84 -5.36
N TYR A 390 16.99 13.17 -6.46
CA TYR A 390 17.72 13.68 -7.62
C TYR A 390 17.12 13.13 -8.91
N LEU A 391 17.32 13.84 -10.00
CA LEU A 391 16.93 13.46 -11.36
C LEU A 391 18.17 13.54 -12.23
N ASP A 392 18.58 12.41 -12.78
CA ASP A 392 19.62 12.36 -13.78
C ASP A 392 18.98 12.35 -15.17
N TRP A 393 19.18 13.41 -15.91
CA TRP A 393 18.61 13.52 -17.25
C TRP A 393 19.23 12.50 -18.23
N SER A 394 20.40 11.96 -17.93
CA SER A 394 21.01 10.91 -18.75
C SER A 394 20.27 9.56 -18.69
N ASP A 395 19.39 9.36 -17.68
CA ASP A 395 18.54 8.16 -17.58
C ASP A 395 17.37 8.17 -18.56
N TYR A 396 17.13 9.31 -19.23
CA TYR A 396 15.98 9.53 -20.07
C TYR A 396 16.32 9.68 -21.54
N VAL A 397 15.43 9.18 -22.40
CA VAL A 397 15.35 9.58 -23.80
C VAL A 397 14.56 10.89 -23.84
N ILE A 398 15.20 11.94 -24.33
CA ILE A 398 14.62 13.29 -24.40
C ILE A 398 14.55 13.70 -25.85
N LEU A 399 13.37 13.98 -26.35
CA LEU A 399 13.12 14.32 -27.76
C LEU A 399 12.30 15.61 -27.87
N GLY A 400 12.40 16.27 -29.03
CA GLY A 400 11.71 17.53 -29.30
C GLY A 400 12.68 18.70 -29.44
N SER A 401 12.16 19.88 -29.80
CA SER A 401 12.98 21.07 -30.04
C SER A 401 13.70 21.59 -28.79
N GLY A 402 13.14 21.32 -27.59
CA GLY A 402 13.73 21.69 -26.30
C GLY A 402 14.70 20.66 -25.71
N ALA A 403 14.94 19.52 -26.35
CA ALA A 403 15.70 18.40 -25.78
C ALA A 403 17.11 18.79 -25.35
N LYS A 404 17.87 19.44 -26.23
CA LYS A 404 19.27 19.86 -25.96
C LYS A 404 19.43 20.74 -24.73
N GLU A 405 18.43 21.58 -24.43
CA GLU A 405 18.48 22.45 -23.24
C GLU A 405 18.29 21.65 -21.96
N VAL A 406 17.41 20.65 -21.98
CA VAL A 406 17.12 19.79 -20.83
C VAL A 406 18.29 18.83 -20.58
N GLU A 407 18.86 18.21 -21.62
CA GLU A 407 20.04 17.33 -21.49
C GLU A 407 21.25 18.03 -20.85
N LYS A 408 21.45 19.32 -21.14
CA LYS A 408 22.55 20.11 -20.54
C LYS A 408 22.42 20.31 -19.02
N ARG A 409 21.24 20.06 -18.42
CA ARG A 409 21.03 20.21 -16.97
C ARG A 409 21.79 19.16 -16.17
N GLY A 410 22.14 18.01 -16.77
CA GLY A 410 22.85 16.92 -16.10
C GLY A 410 22.06 16.35 -14.94
N VAL A 411 22.59 16.41 -13.73
CA VAL A 411 21.95 15.89 -12.52
C VAL A 411 21.36 17.02 -11.70
N GLU A 412 20.05 17.06 -11.61
CA GLU A 412 19.34 17.98 -10.71
C GLU A 412 19.15 17.33 -9.34
N ARG A 413 19.44 18.07 -8.27
CA ARG A 413 19.28 17.58 -6.88
C ARG A 413 18.40 18.53 -6.09
N TRP A 414 17.62 17.95 -5.15
CA TRP A 414 16.84 18.72 -4.21
C TRP A 414 16.91 18.16 -2.81
N ARG A 415 16.54 18.98 -1.84
CA ARG A 415 16.55 18.54 -0.46
C ARG A 415 15.47 17.49 -0.24
N ARG A 416 15.87 16.31 0.25
CA ARG A 416 14.96 15.28 0.71
C ARG A 416 14.13 15.82 1.90
N ARG A 417 12.87 15.45 1.96
CA ARG A 417 12.07 15.67 3.16
C ARG A 417 12.51 14.68 4.24
N VAL A 418 13.11 15.23 5.29
CA VAL A 418 13.65 14.45 6.38
C VAL A 418 12.60 14.31 7.48
N GLU A 419 12.28 13.08 7.81
CA GLU A 419 11.34 12.76 8.90
C GLU A 419 12.04 12.01 10.06
N GLU A 420 13.29 11.51 9.85
CA GLU A 420 14.06 10.81 10.87
C GLU A 420 14.64 11.76 11.94
N THR A 421 15.05 11.16 13.05
CA THR A 421 15.68 11.90 14.15
C THR A 421 17.15 12.17 13.86
N TRP A 422 17.53 13.44 13.76
CA TRP A 422 18.93 13.86 13.56
C TRP A 422 19.72 13.96 14.85
N VAL A 423 19.03 14.21 15.96
CA VAL A 423 19.63 14.40 17.26
C VAL A 423 18.99 13.43 18.23
N SER A 424 19.78 12.57 18.85
CA SER A 424 19.29 11.61 19.84
C SER A 424 18.75 12.33 21.10
N ASP A 425 17.84 11.67 21.84
CA ASP A 425 17.35 12.20 23.13
C ASP A 425 18.49 12.41 24.12
N ARG A 426 19.53 11.56 24.05
CA ARG A 426 20.73 11.68 24.89
C ARG A 426 21.49 12.98 24.60
N MET A 427 21.69 13.31 23.33
CA MET A 427 22.33 14.58 22.93
C MET A 427 21.50 15.80 23.34
N LEU A 428 20.16 15.73 23.16
CA LEU A 428 19.28 16.81 23.62
C LEU A 428 19.34 16.98 25.13
N GLY A 429 19.39 15.89 25.90
CA GLY A 429 19.57 15.91 27.34
C GLY A 429 20.90 16.54 27.75
N ILE A 430 21.99 16.20 27.07
CA ILE A 430 23.31 16.80 27.32
C ILE A 430 23.29 18.30 27.01
N CYS A 431 22.73 18.70 25.87
CA CYS A 431 22.63 20.13 25.50
C CYS A 431 21.75 20.91 26.50
N ALA A 432 20.64 20.32 26.95
CA ALA A 432 19.77 20.93 27.96
C ALA A 432 20.47 21.08 29.30
N ALA A 433 21.18 20.03 29.75
CA ALA A 433 21.98 20.09 30.99
C ALA A 433 23.10 21.14 30.90
N ALA A 434 23.81 21.21 29.76
CA ALA A 434 24.83 22.23 29.53
C ALA A 434 24.25 23.65 29.54
N ALA A 435 23.08 23.86 28.94
CA ALA A 435 22.38 25.16 28.94
C ALA A 435 21.95 25.57 30.35
N VAL A 436 21.44 24.63 31.16
CA VAL A 436 21.08 24.88 32.56
C VAL A 436 22.31 25.22 33.38
N MET A 437 23.42 24.49 33.23
CA MET A 437 24.68 24.76 33.90
C MET A 437 25.23 26.14 33.52
N ALA A 438 25.20 26.50 32.23
CA ALA A 438 25.63 27.83 31.77
C ALA A 438 24.75 28.95 32.35
N ALA A 439 23.43 28.72 32.42
CA ALA A 439 22.52 29.70 33.08
C ALA A 439 22.80 29.87 34.55
N ILE A 440 23.07 28.78 35.30
CA ILE A 440 23.41 28.81 36.72
C ILE A 440 24.76 29.53 36.92
N THR A 441 25.79 29.21 36.13
CA THR A 441 27.10 29.88 36.22
C THR A 441 27.03 31.35 35.86
N GLY A 442 26.24 31.72 34.83
CA GLY A 442 26.00 33.10 34.49
C GLY A 442 25.25 33.88 35.57
N TRP A 443 24.25 33.25 36.23
CA TRP A 443 23.53 33.87 37.33
C TRP A 443 24.41 34.08 38.55
N VAL A 444 25.22 33.06 38.89
CA VAL A 444 26.21 33.17 40.02
C VAL A 444 27.23 34.26 39.75
N ALA A 445 27.75 34.39 38.49
CA ALA A 445 28.69 35.42 38.12
C ALA A 445 28.07 36.85 38.09
N TRP A 446 26.76 36.96 37.92
CA TRP A 446 26.04 38.25 37.95
C TRP A 446 25.66 38.64 39.41
N ALA A 447 25.50 37.66 40.31
CA ALA A 447 25.10 37.88 41.67
C ALA A 447 26.30 38.17 42.61
N HIS A 448 27.53 38.06 42.15
CA HIS A 448 28.79 38.47 42.78
C HIS A 448 29.37 39.71 42.10
#